data_7138fd8a47789cb976041a22844845b0
#
_entry.id   7138fd8a47789cb976041a22844845b0
#
_cell.length_a   1.000
_cell.length_b   1.000
_cell.length_c   1.000
_cell.angle_alpha   90.00
_cell.angle_beta   90.00
_cell.angle_gamma   90.00
#
_symmetry.space_group_name_H-M   'P 1'
#
loop_
_entity.id
_entity.type
_entity.pdbx_description
1 polymer ?
#
loop_
_entity_poly.entity_id
_entity_poly.type
_entity_poly.pdbx_seq_one_letter_code
_entity_poly.pdbx_strand_id
1 'polypeptide(L)'
;DALLQGTAATTPELDALAQGSEKLAALKNMADLADLFSGFGEVGPAVYPGLDHMDTNEVTADPRRALVKMQDWVNVHTNCEHDHGLDAEQPETSYWYRNIGSQVRLIALDTVNRFGGWQGCLHREQFEWLSHLLDESKDKYVILTSHHPLENLFNGYVPEDVSAPALEEEVRRLLAKHPNVILWFSGHVHDHKITQSKNSDGSHAFWEIRTGSHIDWPQQSRTIEIVKSSNGKIAIG
;
A
#
# COMPACT_ATOMS: atom_id res chain seq x y z
N ASP A 1 -13.05 13.71 -4.99
CA ASP A 1 -14.43 13.24 -5.28
C ASP A 1 -14.93 13.65 -6.66
N ALA A 2 -14.66 14.87 -7.13
CA ALA A 2 -15.06 15.30 -8.48
C ALA A 2 -14.32 14.51 -9.58
N LEU A 3 -13.09 14.11 -9.35
CA LEU A 3 -12.30 13.24 -10.25
C LEU A 3 -12.84 11.80 -10.30
N LEU A 4 -13.43 11.33 -9.20
CA LEU A 4 -14.03 9.99 -9.12
C LEU A 4 -15.48 9.98 -9.62
N GLN A 5 -16.15 11.15 -9.72
CA GLN A 5 -17.54 11.24 -10.16
C GLN A 5 -17.70 11.56 -11.65
N GLY A 6 -16.63 11.57 -12.44
CA GLY A 6 -16.71 11.66 -13.89
C GLY A 6 -17.18 13.00 -14.44
N THR A 7 -17.13 14.07 -13.69
CA THR A 7 -17.47 15.42 -14.12
C THR A 7 -16.25 16.26 -14.51
N ALA A 8 -15.03 15.76 -14.26
CA ALA A 8 -13.86 16.29 -14.92
C ALA A 8 -13.92 15.91 -16.39
N ALA A 9 -13.70 16.85 -17.30
CA ALA A 9 -13.59 16.58 -18.72
C ALA A 9 -12.53 15.50 -18.91
N THR A 10 -13.00 14.28 -19.20
CA THR A 10 -12.12 13.17 -19.54
C THR A 10 -11.46 13.56 -20.87
N THR A 11 -10.15 13.54 -20.92
CA THR A 11 -9.49 13.64 -22.22
C THR A 11 -9.86 12.41 -23.05
N PRO A 12 -9.98 12.52 -24.38
CA PRO A 12 -10.26 11.36 -25.23
C PRO A 12 -9.34 10.16 -25.00
N GLU A 13 -8.15 10.41 -24.44
CA GLU A 13 -7.17 9.40 -24.06
C GLU A 13 -7.54 8.65 -22.77
N LEU A 14 -8.12 9.32 -21.79
CA LEU A 14 -8.61 8.67 -20.58
C LEU A 14 -9.86 7.82 -20.83
N ASP A 15 -10.77 8.31 -21.69
CA ASP A 15 -11.92 7.51 -22.15
C ASP A 15 -11.48 6.30 -22.97
N ALA A 16 -10.42 6.45 -23.72
CA ALA A 16 -9.84 5.37 -24.51
C ALA A 16 -9.04 4.36 -23.64
N LEU A 17 -8.50 4.78 -22.48
CA LEU A 17 -7.90 3.89 -21.47
C LEU A 17 -8.97 3.05 -20.75
N ALA A 18 -10.17 3.60 -20.58
CA ALA A 18 -11.30 2.87 -19.99
C ALA A 18 -11.90 1.83 -20.96
N GLN A 19 -11.62 1.90 -22.26
CA GLN A 19 -12.29 1.10 -23.28
C GLN A 19 -11.53 -0.09 -23.85
N GLY A 20 -10.32 -0.42 -23.43
CA GLY A 20 -9.74 -1.59 -24.02
C GLY A 20 -8.34 -2.05 -23.71
N SER A 21 -8.22 -3.35 -23.76
CA SER A 21 -7.00 -4.14 -23.58
C SER A 21 -5.81 -3.75 -24.50
N GLU A 22 -6.05 -3.09 -25.63
CA GLU A 22 -5.00 -2.63 -26.53
C GLU A 22 -4.24 -1.42 -26.00
N LYS A 23 -4.91 -0.56 -25.25
CA LYS A 23 -4.25 0.61 -24.62
C LYS A 23 -3.61 0.28 -23.28
N LEU A 24 -4.09 -0.75 -22.58
CA LEU A 24 -3.34 -1.34 -21.46
C LEU A 24 -2.00 -1.93 -21.95
N ALA A 25 -1.93 -2.37 -23.21
CA ALA A 25 -0.70 -2.83 -23.82
C ALA A 25 0.26 -1.68 -24.21
N ALA A 26 -0.27 -0.48 -24.48
CA ALA A 26 0.54 0.74 -24.64
C ALA A 26 1.09 1.24 -23.28
N LEU A 27 0.39 1.00 -22.19
CA LEU A 27 0.87 1.25 -20.82
C LEU A 27 2.00 0.29 -20.39
N LYS A 28 2.39 -0.69 -21.20
CA LYS A 28 3.60 -1.49 -20.98
C LYS A 28 4.89 -0.70 -21.19
N ASN A 29 4.82 0.47 -21.80
CA ASN A 29 5.92 1.41 -21.85
C ASN A 29 5.69 2.48 -20.76
N MET A 30 6.05 2.13 -19.53
CA MET A 30 5.89 3.00 -18.36
C MET A 30 6.74 4.29 -18.44
N ALA A 31 7.58 4.44 -19.46
CA ALA A 31 8.20 5.72 -19.78
C ALA A 31 7.13 6.80 -20.07
N ASP A 32 6.06 6.44 -20.79
CA ASP A 32 4.98 7.36 -21.12
C ASP A 32 4.14 7.75 -19.89
N LEU A 33 4.06 6.85 -18.89
CA LEU A 33 3.46 7.16 -17.59
C LEU A 33 4.41 7.94 -16.70
N ALA A 34 5.71 7.66 -16.74
CA ALA A 34 6.70 8.46 -16.05
C ALA A 34 6.73 9.89 -16.59
N ASP A 35 6.58 10.09 -17.89
CA ASP A 35 6.42 11.42 -18.49
C ASP A 35 5.10 12.08 -18.09
N LEU A 36 4.02 11.35 -18.01
CA LEU A 36 2.75 11.86 -17.49
C LEU A 36 2.85 12.24 -15.99
N PHE A 37 3.62 11.49 -15.21
CA PHE A 37 3.81 11.73 -13.77
C PHE A 37 5.06 12.55 -13.44
N SER A 38 6.08 12.60 -14.29
CA SER A 38 7.23 13.51 -14.11
C SER A 38 6.80 14.98 -14.21
N GLY A 39 5.70 15.26 -14.93
CA GLY A 39 5.02 16.55 -14.91
C GLY A 39 4.48 16.96 -13.53
N PHE A 40 4.28 16.04 -12.59
CA PHE A 40 3.86 16.38 -11.23
C PHE A 40 4.97 17.03 -10.37
N GLY A 41 6.23 16.91 -10.76
CA GLY A 41 7.35 17.58 -10.08
C GLY A 41 7.57 19.03 -10.51
N GLU A 42 7.10 19.40 -11.72
CA GLU A 42 7.17 20.75 -12.26
C GLU A 42 5.76 21.22 -12.69
N VAL A 43 4.85 21.35 -11.75
CA VAL A 43 3.47 21.76 -12.03
C VAL A 43 3.45 23.24 -12.39
N GLY A 44 3.64 23.53 -13.68
CA GLY A 44 3.23 24.80 -14.26
C GLY A 44 1.79 24.70 -14.78
N PRO A 45 1.08 25.83 -14.94
CA PRO A 45 -0.31 25.88 -15.43
C PRO A 45 -0.53 25.18 -16.79
N ALA A 46 0.55 24.91 -17.54
CA ALA A 46 0.52 24.32 -18.86
C ALA A 46 0.33 22.79 -18.88
N VAL A 47 0.46 22.13 -17.75
CA VAL A 47 0.40 20.65 -17.65
C VAL A 47 -1.04 20.13 -17.50
N TYR A 48 -1.96 21.01 -17.13
CA TYR A 48 -3.37 20.66 -16.97
C TYR A 48 -4.24 21.55 -17.88
N PRO A 49 -4.58 21.09 -19.09
CA PRO A 49 -5.53 21.82 -19.92
C PRO A 49 -6.83 22.04 -19.17
N GLY A 50 -7.20 23.31 -18.96
CA GLY A 50 -8.40 23.71 -18.21
C GLY A 50 -8.14 24.31 -16.83
N LEU A 51 -6.88 24.34 -16.36
CA LEU A 51 -6.51 25.08 -15.15
C LEU A 51 -6.18 26.57 -15.42
N ASP A 52 -6.05 26.95 -16.67
CA ASP A 52 -5.85 28.34 -17.13
C ASP A 52 -6.97 29.30 -16.71
N HIS A 53 -8.10 28.76 -16.26
CA HIS A 53 -9.25 29.54 -15.73
C HIS A 53 -9.41 29.42 -14.21
N MET A 54 -8.52 28.74 -13.50
CA MET A 54 -8.57 28.66 -12.04
C MET A 54 -7.84 29.86 -11.45
N ASP A 55 -8.48 30.51 -10.48
CA ASP A 55 -7.81 31.50 -9.63
C ASP A 55 -6.63 30.82 -8.93
N THR A 56 -5.43 31.15 -9.35
CA THR A 56 -4.20 30.65 -8.72
C THR A 56 -3.76 31.64 -7.64
N ASN A 57 -3.52 31.15 -6.45
CA ASN A 57 -2.86 31.93 -5.40
C ASN A 57 -1.36 31.73 -5.47
N GLU A 58 -0.61 32.81 -5.57
CA GLU A 58 0.83 32.76 -5.44
C GLU A 58 1.21 32.41 -4.00
N VAL A 59 1.90 31.27 -3.83
CA VAL A 59 2.38 30.82 -2.54
C VAL A 59 3.88 31.13 -2.44
N THR A 60 4.28 31.95 -1.48
CA THR A 60 5.68 32.27 -1.24
C THR A 60 6.51 31.00 -1.08
N ALA A 61 7.62 30.91 -1.81
CA ALA A 61 8.54 29.78 -1.70
C ALA A 61 9.07 29.66 -0.26
N ASP A 62 8.98 28.46 0.30
CA ASP A 62 9.51 28.14 1.63
C ASP A 62 10.30 26.83 1.54
N PRO A 63 11.61 26.87 1.78
CA PRO A 63 12.45 25.69 1.71
C PRO A 63 12.03 24.57 2.69
N ARG A 64 11.24 24.88 3.73
CA ARG A 64 10.68 23.87 4.65
C ARG A 64 9.59 23.00 4.02
N ARG A 65 9.08 23.37 2.83
CA ARG A 65 8.11 22.57 2.05
C ARG A 65 8.80 21.55 1.14
N ALA A 66 10.03 21.20 1.41
CA ALA A 66 10.73 20.13 0.68
C ALA A 66 10.05 18.79 0.92
N LEU A 67 10.09 17.91 -0.09
CA LEU A 67 9.63 16.53 0.06
C LEU A 67 10.46 15.82 1.12
N VAL A 68 9.77 15.14 2.02
CA VAL A 68 10.41 14.31 3.05
C VAL A 68 10.87 13.00 2.40
N LYS A 69 12.14 12.68 2.51
CA LYS A 69 12.67 11.39 2.07
C LYS A 69 12.22 10.28 3.03
N MET A 70 12.12 9.05 2.53
CA MET A 70 11.76 7.89 3.35
C MET A 70 12.61 7.80 4.62
N GLN A 71 13.92 7.98 4.51
CA GLN A 71 14.82 7.91 5.66
C GLN A 71 14.54 9.02 6.70
N ASP A 72 14.24 10.24 6.25
CA ASP A 72 13.89 11.34 7.16
C ASP A 72 12.59 11.05 7.90
N TRP A 73 11.62 10.45 7.20
CA TRP A 73 10.36 10.00 7.78
C TRP A 73 10.58 8.91 8.84
N VAL A 74 11.36 7.88 8.53
CA VAL A 74 11.74 6.82 9.46
C VAL A 74 12.45 7.42 10.69
N ASN A 75 13.42 8.32 10.48
CA ASN A 75 14.18 8.95 11.56
C ASN A 75 13.28 9.75 12.52
N VAL A 76 12.27 10.46 12.01
CA VAL A 76 11.32 11.18 12.87
C VAL A 76 10.57 10.22 13.78
N HIS A 77 10.17 9.06 13.25
CA HIS A 77 9.43 8.06 14.01
C HIS A 77 10.32 7.29 15.00
N THR A 78 11.53 6.94 14.63
CA THR A 78 12.46 6.22 15.51
C THR A 78 12.98 7.10 16.67
N ASN A 79 12.98 8.42 16.50
CA ASN A 79 13.35 9.38 17.54
C ASN A 79 12.17 9.81 18.43
N CYS A 80 11.01 9.19 18.31
CA CYS A 80 9.86 9.48 19.15
C CYS A 80 9.95 8.74 20.49
N GLU A 81 9.44 9.36 21.56
CA GLU A 81 9.40 8.74 22.90
C GLU A 81 8.40 7.59 23.01
N HIS A 82 7.53 7.42 22.01
CA HIS A 82 6.49 6.41 22.00
C HIS A 82 6.88 5.24 21.08
N ASP A 83 6.66 4.04 21.60
CA ASP A 83 6.87 2.81 20.89
C ASP A 83 5.73 2.54 19.89
N HIS A 84 5.97 2.78 18.61
CA HIS A 84 5.01 2.59 17.53
C HIS A 84 5.51 1.65 16.41
N GLY A 85 6.50 0.83 16.71
CA GLY A 85 6.92 -0.29 15.86
C GLY A 85 8.12 -0.02 14.98
N LEU A 86 8.36 1.20 14.52
CA LEU A 86 9.63 1.55 13.90
C LEU A 86 10.71 1.59 14.97
N ASP A 87 11.74 0.79 14.81
CA ASP A 87 12.76 0.54 15.80
C ASP A 87 14.07 1.26 15.41
N ALA A 88 14.70 1.87 16.40
CA ALA A 88 16.04 2.44 16.23
C ALA A 88 17.10 1.37 15.91
N GLU A 89 16.83 0.09 16.19
CA GLU A 89 17.72 -1.03 15.83
C GLU A 89 17.65 -1.39 14.33
N GLN A 90 16.58 -0.97 13.62
CA GLN A 90 16.41 -1.15 12.18
C GLN A 90 16.05 0.19 11.48
N PRO A 91 16.89 1.22 11.63
CA PRO A 91 16.55 2.59 11.17
C PRO A 91 16.51 2.74 9.64
N GLU A 92 16.87 1.70 8.88
CA GLU A 92 16.98 1.74 7.42
C GLU A 92 15.73 1.26 6.71
N THR A 93 14.76 0.70 7.45
CA THR A 93 13.54 0.12 6.88
C THR A 93 12.29 0.81 7.40
N SER A 94 11.32 1.00 6.50
CA SER A 94 9.97 1.49 6.80
C SER A 94 9.00 0.36 7.16
N TYR A 95 9.45 -0.89 7.14
CA TYR A 95 8.69 -2.08 7.50
C TYR A 95 9.30 -2.76 8.73
N TRP A 96 8.47 -3.41 9.53
CA TRP A 96 8.88 -3.97 10.81
C TRP A 96 7.98 -5.13 11.26
N TYR A 97 8.37 -5.84 12.28
CA TYR A 97 7.48 -6.77 12.97
C TYR A 97 7.60 -6.63 14.48
N ARG A 98 6.56 -7.09 15.16
CA ARG A 98 6.52 -7.15 16.63
C ARG A 98 5.74 -8.36 17.09
N ASN A 99 6.23 -9.00 18.17
CA ASN A 99 5.49 -10.06 18.84
C ASN A 99 4.53 -9.44 19.87
N ILE A 100 3.26 -9.84 19.80
CA ILE A 100 2.22 -9.50 20.77
C ILE A 100 1.99 -10.72 21.64
N GLY A 101 2.56 -10.69 22.82
CA GLY A 101 2.67 -11.88 23.67
C GLY A 101 3.47 -12.99 23.01
N SER A 102 3.18 -14.24 23.34
CA SER A 102 3.90 -15.42 22.82
C SER A 102 3.30 -15.98 21.52
N GLN A 103 2.04 -15.64 21.19
CA GLN A 103 1.26 -16.34 20.19
C GLN A 103 1.02 -15.55 18.89
N VAL A 104 1.19 -14.23 18.89
CA VAL A 104 0.87 -13.37 17.76
C VAL A 104 2.10 -12.62 17.29
N ARG A 105 2.26 -12.54 15.99
CA ARG A 105 3.23 -11.65 15.31
C ARG A 105 2.49 -10.68 14.44
N LEU A 106 2.65 -9.39 14.71
CA LEU A 106 2.22 -8.29 13.85
C LEU A 106 3.36 -7.92 12.92
N ILE A 107 3.09 -7.85 11.63
CA ILE A 107 4.05 -7.46 10.60
C ILE A 107 3.47 -6.26 9.86
N ALA A 108 4.17 -5.14 9.89
CA ALA A 108 3.83 -3.93 9.14
C ALA A 108 4.66 -3.87 7.86
N LEU A 109 3.97 -3.69 6.73
CA LEU A 109 4.57 -3.65 5.42
C LEU A 109 4.53 -2.22 4.86
N ASP A 110 5.62 -1.79 4.29
CA ASP A 110 5.67 -0.62 3.44
C ASP A 110 5.28 -1.04 2.01
N THR A 111 4.11 -0.60 1.58
CA THR A 111 3.57 -0.93 0.26
C THR A 111 3.68 0.25 -0.71
N VAL A 112 4.38 1.30 -0.34
CA VAL A 112 4.62 2.46 -1.23
C VAL A 112 5.67 2.11 -2.27
N ASN A 113 5.38 2.38 -3.53
CA ASN A 113 6.41 2.33 -4.56
C ASN A 113 7.26 3.61 -4.49
N ARG A 114 8.54 3.47 -4.08
CA ARG A 114 9.47 4.60 -3.91
C ARG A 114 9.83 5.30 -5.23
N PHE A 115 9.46 4.73 -6.36
CA PHE A 115 9.70 5.30 -7.70
C PHE A 115 8.47 6.01 -8.28
N GLY A 116 7.37 6.05 -7.54
CA GLY A 116 6.18 6.83 -7.87
C GLY A 116 4.92 6.01 -8.10
N GLY A 117 3.84 6.73 -8.36
CA GLY A 117 2.50 6.17 -8.47
C GLY A 117 1.81 6.07 -7.11
N TRP A 118 0.51 5.83 -7.16
CA TRP A 118 -0.35 5.73 -5.98
C TRP A 118 -0.77 4.29 -5.66
N GLN A 119 -0.45 3.37 -6.55
CA GLN A 119 -0.67 1.94 -6.33
C GLN A 119 0.50 1.33 -5.57
N GLY A 120 0.22 0.22 -4.90
CA GLY A 120 1.18 -0.45 -4.06
C GLY A 120 2.04 -1.50 -4.76
N CYS A 121 3.12 -1.86 -4.10
CA CYS A 121 3.95 -3.02 -4.38
C CYS A 121 4.69 -3.45 -3.11
N LEU A 122 5.37 -4.59 -3.13
CA LEU A 122 6.43 -4.90 -2.18
C LEU A 122 7.77 -4.90 -2.92
N HIS A 123 8.67 -4.00 -2.57
CA HIS A 123 10.02 -4.02 -3.10
C HIS A 123 10.68 -5.37 -2.81
N ARG A 124 11.57 -5.82 -3.71
CA ARG A 124 12.10 -7.18 -3.68
C ARG A 124 12.77 -7.54 -2.36
N GLU A 125 13.54 -6.66 -1.79
CA GLU A 125 14.19 -6.86 -0.49
C GLU A 125 13.19 -7.08 0.65
N GLN A 126 12.08 -6.33 0.65
CA GLN A 126 11.02 -6.50 1.66
C GLN A 126 10.24 -7.81 1.45
N PHE A 127 9.99 -8.19 0.21
CA PHE A 127 9.33 -9.45 -0.10
C PHE A 127 10.16 -10.66 0.36
N GLU A 128 11.46 -10.63 0.15
CA GLU A 128 12.38 -11.67 0.62
C GLU A 128 12.44 -11.72 2.15
N TRP A 129 12.56 -10.55 2.78
CA TRP A 129 12.48 -10.44 4.25
C TRP A 129 11.16 -11.00 4.78
N LEU A 130 10.01 -10.65 4.18
CA LEU A 130 8.71 -11.18 4.57
C LEU A 130 8.68 -12.71 4.44
N SER A 131 9.20 -13.26 3.35
CA SER A 131 9.27 -14.71 3.13
C SER A 131 10.04 -15.41 4.25
N HIS A 132 11.23 -14.91 4.60
CA HIS A 132 12.03 -15.46 5.71
C HIS A 132 11.31 -15.34 7.05
N LEU A 133 10.73 -14.18 7.34
CA LEU A 133 10.03 -13.93 8.57
C LEU A 133 8.79 -14.82 8.75
N LEU A 134 8.07 -15.11 7.67
CA LEU A 134 6.94 -16.04 7.71
C LEU A 134 7.41 -17.48 7.99
N ASP A 135 8.52 -17.90 7.43
CA ASP A 135 9.12 -19.21 7.75
C ASP A 135 9.52 -19.35 9.23
N GLU A 136 9.99 -18.27 9.83
CA GLU A 136 10.33 -18.21 11.28
C GLU A 136 9.09 -18.07 12.18
N SER A 137 7.92 -17.80 11.61
CA SER A 137 6.70 -17.51 12.36
C SER A 137 5.72 -18.67 12.45
N LYS A 138 6.13 -19.89 12.11
CA LYS A 138 5.24 -21.08 12.03
C LYS A 138 4.54 -21.45 13.35
N ASP A 139 5.09 -21.03 14.45
CA ASP A 139 4.55 -21.22 15.81
C ASP A 139 3.60 -20.09 16.26
N LYS A 140 3.38 -19.07 15.43
CA LYS A 140 2.60 -17.87 15.75
C LYS A 140 1.46 -17.64 14.77
N TYR A 141 0.40 -17.03 15.23
CA TYR A 141 -0.57 -16.41 14.34
C TYR A 141 -0.01 -15.10 13.80
N VAL A 142 -0.03 -14.94 12.49
CA VAL A 142 0.52 -13.76 11.83
C VAL A 142 -0.61 -12.85 11.38
N ILE A 143 -0.45 -11.56 11.71
CA ILE A 143 -1.28 -10.45 11.26
C ILE A 143 -0.40 -9.55 10.41
N LEU A 144 -0.82 -9.28 9.19
CA LEU A 144 -0.20 -8.31 8.30
C LEU A 144 -0.96 -6.99 8.37
N THR A 145 -0.25 -5.89 8.32
CA THR A 145 -0.83 -4.56 8.12
C THR A 145 -0.05 -3.76 7.09
N SER A 146 -0.75 -2.97 6.30
CA SER A 146 -0.18 -2.10 5.28
C SER A 146 -1.12 -0.96 4.94
N HIS A 147 -0.65 0.01 4.15
CA HIS A 147 -1.54 1.01 3.57
C HIS A 147 -2.43 0.42 2.48
N HIS A 148 -1.83 -0.25 1.49
CA HIS A 148 -2.58 -0.83 0.37
C HIS A 148 -3.12 -2.23 0.71
N PRO A 149 -4.37 -2.54 0.32
CA PRO A 149 -4.85 -3.93 0.33
C PRO A 149 -4.12 -4.75 -0.73
N LEU A 150 -4.19 -6.08 -0.60
CA LEU A 150 -3.49 -7.00 -1.49
C LEU A 150 -3.84 -6.77 -2.97
N GLU A 151 -5.12 -6.54 -3.27
CA GLU A 151 -5.62 -6.27 -4.62
C GLU A 151 -5.09 -4.97 -5.25
N ASN A 152 -4.50 -4.07 -4.46
CA ASN A 152 -3.91 -2.82 -4.93
C ASN A 152 -2.38 -2.90 -5.09
N LEU A 153 -1.78 -4.08 -4.93
CA LEU A 153 -0.36 -4.30 -5.19
C LEU A 153 -0.14 -4.62 -6.67
N PHE A 154 -0.24 -3.62 -7.53
CA PHE A 154 -0.05 -3.78 -8.99
C PHE A 154 0.88 -2.75 -9.62
N ASN A 155 1.57 -1.93 -8.82
CA ASN A 155 2.57 -1.00 -9.33
C ASN A 155 3.92 -1.70 -9.53
N GLY A 156 4.15 -2.19 -10.73
CA GLY A 156 5.40 -2.86 -11.11
C GLY A 156 6.50 -1.92 -11.61
N TYR A 157 6.29 -0.61 -11.54
CA TYR A 157 7.27 0.35 -12.06
C TYR A 157 8.53 0.41 -11.21
N VAL A 158 9.67 0.16 -11.85
CA VAL A 158 11.01 0.37 -11.29
C VAL A 158 11.97 0.76 -12.43
N PRO A 159 13.05 1.52 -12.16
CA PRO A 159 14.14 1.72 -13.09
C PRO A 159 14.76 0.39 -13.56
N GLU A 160 15.41 0.40 -14.74
CA GLU A 160 15.97 -0.81 -15.37
C GLU A 160 17.01 -1.55 -14.51
N ASP A 161 17.73 -0.84 -13.67
CA ASP A 161 18.74 -1.37 -12.76
C ASP A 161 18.19 -1.84 -11.40
N VAL A 162 16.89 -1.77 -11.21
CA VAL A 162 16.22 -2.16 -9.97
C VAL A 162 15.45 -3.46 -10.16
N SER A 163 15.57 -4.37 -9.20
CA SER A 163 14.81 -5.63 -9.22
C SER A 163 13.30 -5.39 -9.19
N ALA A 164 12.58 -6.10 -10.04
CA ALA A 164 11.13 -6.01 -10.11
C ALA A 164 10.48 -6.30 -8.74
N PRO A 165 9.52 -5.46 -8.29
CA PRO A 165 8.83 -5.67 -7.04
C PRO A 165 7.89 -6.88 -7.11
N ALA A 166 7.53 -7.42 -5.97
CA ALA A 166 6.47 -8.41 -5.87
C ALA A 166 5.10 -7.73 -5.91
N LEU A 167 4.22 -8.25 -6.74
CA LEU A 167 2.86 -7.78 -6.93
C LEU A 167 1.85 -8.74 -6.30
N GLU A 168 0.56 -8.41 -6.37
CA GLU A 168 -0.53 -9.15 -5.75
C GLU A 168 -0.39 -10.67 -5.86
N GLU A 169 -0.23 -11.19 -7.07
CA GLU A 169 -0.24 -12.63 -7.29
C GLU A 169 0.96 -13.34 -6.67
N GLU A 170 2.13 -12.71 -6.68
CA GLU A 170 3.34 -13.28 -6.08
C GLU A 170 3.23 -13.26 -4.54
N VAL A 171 2.71 -12.17 -3.98
CA VAL A 171 2.45 -12.06 -2.55
C VAL A 171 1.38 -13.07 -2.12
N ARG A 172 0.29 -13.20 -2.88
CA ARG A 172 -0.77 -14.19 -2.63
C ARG A 172 -0.21 -15.61 -2.61
N ARG A 173 0.66 -15.97 -3.56
CA ARG A 173 1.32 -17.27 -3.60
C ARG A 173 2.25 -17.51 -2.40
N LEU A 174 2.90 -16.49 -1.91
CA LEU A 174 3.71 -16.59 -0.69
C LEU A 174 2.79 -16.87 0.51
N LEU A 175 1.75 -16.08 0.71
CA LEU A 175 0.84 -16.22 1.85
C LEU A 175 0.10 -17.56 1.86
N ALA A 176 -0.24 -18.10 0.68
CA ALA A 176 -0.87 -19.41 0.55
C ALA A 176 -0.04 -20.58 1.14
N LYS A 177 1.27 -20.40 1.27
CA LYS A 177 2.17 -21.39 1.89
C LYS A 177 2.22 -21.29 3.41
N HIS A 178 1.64 -20.23 3.99
CA HIS A 178 1.73 -19.91 5.41
C HIS A 178 0.33 -19.83 6.03
N PRO A 179 -0.30 -20.96 6.38
CA PRO A 179 -1.67 -21.01 6.88
C PRO A 179 -1.84 -20.36 8.27
N ASN A 180 -0.76 -20.01 8.92
CA ASN A 180 -0.73 -19.24 10.16
C ASN A 180 -0.89 -17.73 9.94
N VAL A 181 -0.87 -17.23 8.70
CA VAL A 181 -1.34 -15.88 8.37
C VAL A 181 -2.86 -15.88 8.45
N ILE A 182 -3.41 -15.14 9.40
CA ILE A 182 -4.85 -15.15 9.69
C ILE A 182 -5.57 -13.88 9.23
N LEU A 183 -4.85 -12.77 9.13
CA LEU A 183 -5.43 -11.47 8.85
C LEU A 183 -4.45 -10.58 8.08
N TRP A 184 -4.97 -9.86 7.08
CA TRP A 184 -4.35 -8.69 6.48
C TRP A 184 -5.25 -7.47 6.68
N PHE A 185 -4.73 -6.44 7.30
CA PHE A 185 -5.43 -5.22 7.63
C PHE A 185 -4.87 -4.05 6.81
N SER A 186 -5.75 -3.27 6.14
CA SER A 186 -5.33 -2.19 5.23
C SER A 186 -6.32 -1.02 5.18
N GLY A 187 -5.90 0.05 4.54
CA GLY A 187 -6.67 1.26 4.27
C GLY A 187 -6.78 1.57 2.77
N HIS A 188 -6.26 2.70 2.34
CA HIS A 188 -6.10 3.19 0.96
C HIS A 188 -7.39 3.51 0.21
N VAL A 189 -8.33 2.56 0.15
CA VAL A 189 -9.57 2.69 -0.64
C VAL A 189 -10.63 3.52 0.08
N HIS A 190 -10.43 3.81 1.37
CA HIS A 190 -11.36 4.57 2.22
C HIS A 190 -12.75 3.95 2.32
N ASP A 191 -12.84 2.62 2.24
CA ASP A 191 -14.08 1.86 2.44
C ASP A 191 -13.94 0.82 3.57
N HIS A 192 -15.07 0.31 4.01
CA HIS A 192 -15.13 -0.83 4.93
C HIS A 192 -15.48 -2.09 4.18
N LYS A 193 -14.51 -3.00 4.05
CA LYS A 193 -14.73 -4.28 3.41
C LYS A 193 -14.04 -5.41 4.17
N ILE A 194 -14.73 -6.52 4.31
CA ILE A 194 -14.18 -7.77 4.85
C ILE A 194 -14.25 -8.80 3.74
N THR A 195 -13.10 -9.35 3.37
CA THR A 195 -12.96 -10.32 2.28
C THR A 195 -12.26 -11.56 2.81
N GLN A 196 -12.78 -12.72 2.47
CA GLN A 196 -12.09 -13.98 2.70
C GLN A 196 -11.18 -14.28 1.50
N SER A 197 -9.88 -14.19 1.71
CA SER A 197 -8.92 -14.66 0.72
C SER A 197 -8.85 -16.18 0.76
N LYS A 198 -8.99 -16.82 -0.40
CA LYS A 198 -8.96 -18.29 -0.53
C LYS A 198 -7.80 -18.73 -1.39
N ASN A 199 -7.28 -19.89 -1.08
CA ASN A 199 -6.31 -20.56 -1.94
C ASN A 199 -6.96 -21.03 -3.25
N SER A 200 -6.18 -21.37 -4.24
CA SER A 200 -6.64 -21.84 -5.56
C SER A 200 -7.50 -23.09 -5.48
N ASP A 201 -7.31 -23.93 -4.47
CA ASP A 201 -8.12 -25.13 -4.18
C ASP A 201 -9.41 -24.82 -3.39
N GLY A 202 -9.68 -23.55 -3.12
CA GLY A 202 -10.86 -23.10 -2.37
C GLY A 202 -10.72 -23.19 -0.85
N SER A 203 -9.59 -23.67 -0.33
CA SER A 203 -9.30 -23.66 1.10
C SER A 203 -9.14 -22.24 1.63
N HIS A 204 -9.38 -22.06 2.92
CA HIS A 204 -9.17 -20.79 3.57
C HIS A 204 -7.67 -20.45 3.57
N ALA A 205 -7.35 -19.20 3.22
CA ALA A 205 -6.03 -18.64 3.45
C ALA A 205 -6.08 -17.67 4.65
N PHE A 206 -6.66 -16.50 4.48
CA PHE A 206 -6.71 -15.46 5.52
C PHE A 206 -7.89 -14.51 5.28
N TRP A 207 -8.17 -13.68 6.27
CA TRP A 207 -9.12 -12.58 6.14
C TRP A 207 -8.41 -11.29 5.75
N GLU A 208 -8.99 -10.55 4.83
CA GLU A 208 -8.60 -9.17 4.53
C GLU A 208 -9.65 -8.21 5.10
N ILE A 209 -9.21 -7.19 5.83
CA ILE A 209 -10.06 -6.15 6.39
C ILE A 209 -9.53 -4.80 5.93
N ARG A 210 -10.34 -4.09 5.14
CA ARG A 210 -10.11 -2.70 4.80
C ARG A 210 -10.91 -1.80 5.73
N THR A 211 -10.33 -0.63 6.04
CA THR A 211 -10.98 0.39 6.86
C THR A 211 -11.20 1.67 6.10
N GLY A 212 -12.20 2.43 6.55
CA GLY A 212 -12.40 3.80 6.15
C GLY A 212 -11.25 4.71 6.59
N SER A 213 -11.26 5.93 6.09
CA SER A 213 -10.26 6.96 6.40
C SER A 213 -10.61 7.74 7.66
N HIS A 214 -9.58 8.23 8.37
CA HIS A 214 -9.74 9.17 9.47
C HIS A 214 -9.87 10.63 8.99
N ILE A 215 -9.45 10.92 7.76
CA ILE A 215 -9.45 12.29 7.22
C ILE A 215 -10.62 12.57 6.28
N ASP A 216 -11.16 11.54 5.61
CA ASP A 216 -12.34 11.67 4.76
C ASP A 216 -13.60 11.43 5.56
N TRP A 217 -14.68 12.13 5.17
CA TRP A 217 -15.99 11.89 5.76
C TRP A 217 -16.48 10.47 5.38
N PRO A 218 -16.98 9.66 6.34
CA PRO A 218 -17.41 10.00 7.71
C PRO A 218 -16.36 9.85 8.82
N GLN A 219 -15.06 9.80 8.54
CA GLN A 219 -13.99 9.73 9.55
C GLN A 219 -14.17 8.56 10.52
N GLN A 220 -13.91 7.37 10.04
CA GLN A 220 -14.18 6.13 10.76
C GLN A 220 -12.91 5.43 11.19
N SER A 221 -13.01 4.73 12.31
CA SER A 221 -12.01 3.78 12.79
C SER A 221 -12.65 2.42 13.05
N ARG A 222 -11.81 1.41 13.22
CA ARG A 222 -12.26 0.04 13.50
C ARG A 222 -11.43 -0.55 14.64
N THR A 223 -12.10 -1.18 15.57
CA THR A 223 -11.46 -2.07 16.54
C THR A 223 -11.61 -3.51 16.04
N ILE A 224 -10.53 -4.28 16.13
CA ILE A 224 -10.53 -5.70 15.76
C ILE A 224 -10.24 -6.51 17.00
N GLU A 225 -11.11 -7.44 17.33
CA GLU A 225 -10.89 -8.44 18.36
C GLU A 225 -10.46 -9.76 17.75
N ILE A 226 -9.42 -10.38 18.32
CA ILE A 226 -8.97 -11.72 17.94
C ILE A 226 -9.08 -12.60 19.16
N VAL A 227 -9.97 -13.58 19.07
CA VAL A 227 -10.28 -14.49 20.17
C VAL A 227 -9.91 -15.92 19.79
N LYS A 228 -9.13 -16.57 20.64
CA LYS A 228 -8.85 -18.00 20.55
C LYS A 228 -9.79 -18.76 21.47
N SER A 229 -10.58 -19.63 20.89
CA SER A 229 -11.47 -20.51 21.65
C SER A 229 -10.72 -21.70 22.26
N SER A 230 -11.32 -22.35 23.23
CA SER A 230 -10.74 -23.53 23.92
C SER A 230 -10.48 -24.72 22.98
N ASN A 231 -11.16 -24.79 21.84
CA ASN A 231 -10.94 -25.82 20.82
C ASN A 231 -9.90 -25.42 19.76
N GLY A 232 -9.15 -24.34 19.99
CA GLY A 232 -8.08 -23.86 19.13
C GLY A 232 -8.50 -23.05 17.91
N LYS A 233 -9.80 -22.79 17.72
CA LYS A 233 -10.28 -21.93 16.63
C LYS A 233 -10.02 -20.46 16.96
N ILE A 234 -9.72 -19.69 15.91
CA ILE A 234 -9.59 -18.23 15.98
C ILE A 234 -10.87 -17.61 15.41
N ALA A 235 -11.43 -16.67 16.15
CA ALA A 235 -12.48 -15.78 15.69
C ALA A 235 -11.91 -14.34 15.57
N ILE A 236 -12.31 -13.63 14.56
CA ILE A 236 -11.98 -12.22 14.29
C ILE A 236 -13.30 -11.46 14.24
N GLY A 237 -13.45 -10.45 15.10
CA GLY A 237 -14.65 -9.65 15.24
C GLY A 237 -14.39 -8.15 15.20
#